data_346b6fc3580bf9056440d58723f8e573
#
_entry.id   346b6fc3580bf9056440d58723f8e573
#
_cell.length_a   1.000
_cell.length_b   1.000
_cell.length_c   1.000
_cell.angle_alpha   90.00
_cell.angle_beta   90.00
_cell.angle_gamma   90.00
#
_symmetry.space_group_name_H-M   'P 1'
#
loop_
_entity.id
_entity.type
_entity.pdbx_description
1 polymer ?
#
loop_
_entity_poly.entity_id
_entity_poly.type
_entity_poly.pdbx_seq_one_letter_code
_entity_poly.pdbx_strand_id
1 'polypeptide(L)'
;MQDNKKFKLVSILLSGPFDKVFSYKINISSYEVGKIIIAPFRNQKLLGIILDEDPDLIDDEKVKEVDCSIKLPPLSKIYIEFINFFGKWNCIKRGLVLKQIFNPHDKNSIKKVEDLKIYDFYKMPEIKTCSQISLNDNQKTVSKKIIKNFTQKKSKTFLLHGIAGSGKTETYFEAINFCIKNKKQVLI
;
A
#
# COMPACT_ATOMS: atom_id res chain seq x y z
N MET A 1 -26.14 29.43 1.81
CA MET A 1 -26.44 28.17 1.13
C MET A 1 -26.02 27.03 2.07
N GLN A 2 -26.98 26.37 2.71
CA GLN A 2 -26.69 25.18 3.51
C GLN A 2 -26.50 24.04 2.51
N ASP A 3 -25.24 23.61 2.32
CA ASP A 3 -24.92 22.37 1.61
C ASP A 3 -25.61 21.21 2.35
N ASN A 4 -26.61 20.62 1.72
CA ASN A 4 -27.25 19.39 2.19
C ASN A 4 -26.24 18.26 2.09
N LYS A 5 -25.32 18.16 3.06
CA LYS A 5 -24.36 17.06 3.15
C LYS A 5 -25.12 15.77 3.36
N LYS A 6 -25.23 14.97 2.32
CA LYS A 6 -25.76 13.61 2.43
C LYS A 6 -24.70 12.71 3.04
N PHE A 7 -24.96 12.14 4.20
CA PHE A 7 -24.09 11.19 4.87
C PHE A 7 -24.46 9.75 4.51
N LYS A 8 -23.46 8.90 4.49
CA LYS A 8 -23.56 7.44 4.37
C LYS A 8 -22.89 6.81 5.57
N LEU A 9 -23.51 5.77 6.13
CA LEU A 9 -22.90 4.90 7.12
C LEU A 9 -21.92 3.95 6.41
N VAL A 10 -20.71 3.80 6.95
CA VAL A 10 -19.64 3.01 6.36
C VAL A 10 -18.89 2.23 7.41
N SER A 11 -18.34 1.09 6.99
CA SER A 11 -17.47 0.24 7.79
C SER A 11 -16.00 0.64 7.63
N ILE A 12 -15.33 0.84 8.75
CA ILE A 12 -13.93 1.26 8.79
C ILE A 12 -13.09 0.29 9.60
N LEU A 13 -12.05 -0.22 8.98
CA LEU A 13 -10.99 -0.91 9.70
C LEU A 13 -9.99 0.10 10.23
N LEU A 14 -9.89 0.22 11.54
CA LEU A 14 -8.95 1.14 12.20
C LEU A 14 -7.56 0.51 12.36
N SER A 15 -6.52 1.32 12.21
CA SER A 15 -5.14 0.93 12.50
C SER A 15 -4.92 0.75 14.01
N GLY A 16 -4.74 -0.50 14.44
CA GLY A 16 -4.59 -0.81 15.87
C GLY A 16 -4.93 -2.26 16.19
N PRO A 17 -5.08 -2.61 17.47
CA PRO A 17 -5.32 -3.98 17.90
C PRO A 17 -6.78 -4.43 17.66
N PHE A 18 -7.32 -4.13 16.49
CA PHE A 18 -8.71 -4.39 16.11
C PHE A 18 -8.76 -5.42 14.98
N ASP A 19 -9.73 -6.32 15.05
CA ASP A 19 -10.03 -7.25 13.98
C ASP A 19 -11.38 -6.95 13.31
N LYS A 20 -12.28 -6.33 14.09
CA LYS A 20 -13.59 -5.89 13.61
C LYS A 20 -13.52 -4.50 12.96
N VAL A 21 -14.50 -4.23 12.13
CA VAL A 21 -14.77 -2.88 11.61
C VAL A 21 -15.57 -2.05 12.61
N PHE A 22 -15.58 -0.75 12.40
CA PHE A 22 -16.35 0.21 13.18
C PHE A 22 -17.19 1.07 12.24
N SER A 23 -18.41 1.40 12.69
CA SER A 23 -19.35 2.21 11.91
C SER A 23 -19.10 3.70 12.11
N TYR A 24 -19.02 4.44 10.99
CA TYR A 24 -18.84 5.90 10.97
C TYR A 24 -19.69 6.53 9.89
N LYS A 25 -19.92 7.84 10.02
CA LYS A 25 -20.56 8.68 8.98
C LYS A 25 -19.51 9.28 8.07
N ILE A 26 -19.77 9.25 6.76
CA ILE A 26 -18.95 9.90 5.74
C ILE A 26 -19.84 10.68 4.77
N ASN A 27 -19.33 11.79 4.25
CA ASN A 27 -20.00 12.46 3.14
C ASN A 27 -20.03 11.53 1.91
N ILE A 28 -21.19 11.36 1.29
CA ILE A 28 -21.36 10.46 0.13
C ILE A 28 -20.39 10.79 -1.00
N SER A 29 -20.12 12.07 -1.25
CA SER A 29 -19.17 12.52 -2.27
C SER A 29 -17.71 12.07 -2.00
N SER A 30 -17.41 11.69 -0.77
CA SER A 30 -16.08 11.25 -0.33
C SER A 30 -15.98 9.74 -0.16
N TYR A 31 -17.05 8.99 -0.41
CA TYR A 31 -17.08 7.54 -0.24
C TYR A 31 -16.32 6.84 -1.36
N GLU A 32 -15.35 6.03 -0.97
CA GLU A 32 -14.61 5.15 -1.85
C GLU A 32 -14.01 4.00 -1.02
N VAL A 33 -14.21 2.76 -1.45
CA VAL A 33 -13.62 1.60 -0.78
C VAL A 33 -12.10 1.65 -0.87
N GLY A 34 -11.43 1.35 0.23
CA GLY A 34 -9.97 1.48 0.34
C GLY A 34 -9.48 2.88 0.68
N LYS A 35 -10.35 3.90 0.67
CA LYS A 35 -9.96 5.28 1.02
C LYS A 35 -9.41 5.34 2.42
N ILE A 36 -8.27 6.01 2.54
CA ILE A 36 -7.60 6.27 3.82
C ILE A 36 -8.24 7.49 4.47
N ILE A 37 -8.60 7.34 5.73
CA ILE A 37 -9.29 8.36 6.52
C ILE A 37 -8.68 8.51 7.91
N ILE A 38 -9.02 9.59 8.59
CA ILE A 38 -8.76 9.79 10.02
C ILE A 38 -10.08 9.66 10.78
N ALA A 39 -10.14 8.72 11.72
CA ALA A 39 -11.33 8.48 12.52
C ALA A 39 -11.11 8.84 13.98
N PRO A 40 -12.05 9.55 14.63
CA PRO A 40 -12.02 9.78 16.06
C PRO A 40 -12.36 8.47 16.80
N PHE A 41 -11.42 7.97 17.59
CA PHE A 41 -11.60 6.76 18.38
C PHE A 41 -11.22 7.01 19.84
N ARG A 42 -12.23 6.95 20.76
CA ARG A 42 -12.06 7.39 22.16
C ARG A 42 -11.47 8.81 22.21
N ASN A 43 -10.32 8.99 22.89
CA ASN A 43 -9.66 10.30 23.06
C ASN A 43 -8.51 10.54 22.08
N GLN A 44 -8.47 9.78 20.98
CA GLN A 44 -7.42 9.89 19.98
C GLN A 44 -7.98 9.82 18.57
N LYS A 45 -7.18 10.21 17.58
CA LYS A 45 -7.45 10.01 16.17
C LYS A 45 -6.62 8.85 15.64
N LEU A 46 -7.24 7.97 14.86
CA LEU A 46 -6.57 6.83 14.25
C LEU A 46 -6.74 6.88 12.72
N LEU A 47 -5.72 6.41 12.02
CA LEU A 47 -5.85 6.12 10.60
C LEU A 47 -6.71 4.87 10.43
N GLY A 48 -7.49 4.85 9.36
CA GLY A 48 -8.31 3.72 8.98
C GLY A 48 -8.54 3.67 7.48
N ILE A 49 -9.15 2.60 7.02
CA ILE A 49 -9.60 2.43 5.64
C ILE A 49 -11.07 2.06 5.59
N ILE A 50 -11.75 2.56 4.57
CA ILE A 50 -13.13 2.18 4.28
C ILE A 50 -13.15 0.79 3.66
N LEU A 51 -13.96 -0.11 4.22
CA LEU A 51 -14.17 -1.44 3.68
C LEU A 51 -15.58 -1.58 3.10
N ASP A 52 -15.73 -2.54 2.20
CA ASP A 52 -17.01 -2.97 1.65
C ASP A 52 -17.58 -4.12 2.51
N GLU A 53 -17.80 -3.80 3.78
CA GLU A 53 -18.43 -4.68 4.78
C GLU A 53 -19.65 -3.96 5.32
N ASP A 54 -20.68 -4.70 5.73
CA ASP A 54 -21.89 -4.09 6.29
C ASP A 54 -21.56 -3.42 7.64
N PRO A 55 -21.95 -2.15 7.83
CA PRO A 55 -21.73 -1.48 9.09
C PRO A 55 -22.66 -2.04 10.17
N ASP A 56 -22.15 -2.13 11.39
CA ASP A 56 -22.99 -2.42 12.55
C ASP A 56 -24.07 -1.35 12.67
N LEU A 57 -25.32 -1.77 12.90
CA LEU A 57 -26.44 -0.87 13.16
C LEU A 57 -26.26 -0.25 14.56
N ILE A 58 -25.92 1.01 14.59
CA ILE A 58 -25.75 1.81 15.81
C ILE A 58 -26.70 2.99 15.72
N ASP A 59 -27.22 3.46 16.86
CA ASP A 59 -28.04 4.68 16.92
C ASP A 59 -27.32 5.83 16.21
N ASP A 60 -27.98 6.44 15.26
CA ASP A 60 -27.44 7.49 14.38
C ASP A 60 -26.79 8.66 15.14
N GLU A 61 -27.30 8.97 16.33
CA GLU A 61 -26.78 10.05 17.19
C GLU A 61 -25.41 9.75 17.79
N LYS A 62 -25.04 8.46 17.91
CA LYS A 62 -23.75 8.02 18.48
C LYS A 62 -22.66 7.84 17.43
N VAL A 63 -23.02 7.85 16.15
CA VAL A 63 -22.07 7.62 15.06
C VAL A 63 -21.30 8.90 14.76
N LYS A 64 -19.97 8.82 14.90
CA LYS A 64 -19.07 9.93 14.63
C LYS A 64 -18.76 10.05 13.13
N GLU A 65 -18.45 11.27 12.70
CA GLU A 65 -17.99 11.56 11.35
C GLU A 65 -16.47 11.37 11.24
N VAL A 66 -16.00 10.94 10.07
CA VAL A 66 -14.58 10.79 9.77
C VAL A 66 -14.03 11.98 9.00
N ASP A 67 -12.75 12.24 9.16
CA ASP A 67 -12.00 13.22 8.40
C ASP A 67 -11.37 12.55 7.16
N CYS A 68 -11.77 13.03 5.99
CA CYS A 68 -11.32 12.56 4.68
C CYS A 68 -10.32 13.51 4.01
N SER A 69 -9.65 14.34 4.78
CA SER A 69 -8.69 15.34 4.27
C SER A 69 -7.45 14.72 3.62
N ILE A 70 -7.16 13.46 3.93
CA ILE A 70 -6.00 12.76 3.38
C ILE A 70 -6.15 12.56 1.86
N LYS A 71 -5.21 13.12 1.12
CA LYS A 71 -5.16 13.06 -0.35
C LYS A 71 -4.30 11.90 -0.87
N LEU A 72 -4.32 10.76 -0.20
CA LEU A 72 -3.68 9.54 -0.68
C LEU A 72 -4.63 8.76 -1.59
N PRO A 73 -4.12 8.04 -2.60
CA PRO A 73 -4.94 7.13 -3.36
C PRO A 73 -5.50 6.03 -2.45
N PRO A 74 -6.71 5.53 -2.74
CA PRO A 74 -7.28 4.43 -1.98
C PRO A 74 -6.42 3.17 -2.11
N LEU A 75 -6.40 2.36 -1.07
CA LEU A 75 -5.79 1.03 -1.16
C LEU A 75 -6.58 0.17 -2.15
N SER A 76 -5.87 -0.45 -3.07
CA SER A 76 -6.50 -1.32 -4.06
C SER A 76 -7.13 -2.55 -3.39
N LYS A 77 -8.09 -3.17 -4.07
CA LYS A 77 -8.74 -4.41 -3.62
C LYS A 77 -7.71 -5.50 -3.27
N ILE A 78 -6.64 -5.61 -4.05
CA ILE A 78 -5.55 -6.58 -3.81
C ILE A 78 -4.87 -6.33 -2.45
N TYR A 79 -4.65 -5.06 -2.07
CA TYR A 79 -4.08 -4.74 -0.76
C TYR A 79 -5.03 -5.08 0.39
N ILE A 80 -6.34 -4.85 0.21
CA ILE A 80 -7.35 -5.21 1.21
C ILE A 80 -7.41 -6.73 1.38
N GLU A 81 -7.41 -7.48 0.29
CA GLU A 81 -7.33 -8.94 0.29
C GLU A 81 -6.04 -9.43 0.97
N PHE A 82 -4.92 -8.78 0.72
CA PHE A 82 -3.66 -9.08 1.40
C PHE A 82 -3.74 -8.86 2.91
N ILE A 83 -4.33 -7.75 3.38
CA ILE A 83 -4.52 -7.49 4.81
C ILE A 83 -5.33 -8.62 5.46
N ASN A 84 -6.41 -9.06 4.82
CA ASN A 84 -7.26 -10.14 5.30
C ASN A 84 -6.50 -11.49 5.32
N PHE A 85 -5.82 -11.81 4.23
CA PHE A 85 -5.02 -13.03 4.10
C PHE A 85 -3.90 -13.07 5.14
N PHE A 86 -3.10 -11.99 5.23
CA PHE A 86 -1.95 -11.93 6.13
C PHE A 86 -2.37 -12.00 7.60
N GLY A 87 -3.46 -11.29 7.97
CA GLY A 87 -4.04 -11.36 9.31
C GLY A 87 -4.46 -12.79 9.68
N LYS A 88 -5.22 -13.44 8.79
CA LYS A 88 -5.69 -14.82 9.00
C LYS A 88 -4.54 -15.83 9.07
N TRP A 89 -3.59 -15.75 8.13
CA TRP A 89 -2.46 -16.67 8.03
C TRP A 89 -1.53 -16.60 9.24
N ASN A 90 -1.27 -15.41 9.75
CA ASN A 90 -0.36 -15.20 10.89
C ASN A 90 -1.10 -15.09 12.24
N CYS A 91 -2.40 -15.29 12.29
CA CYS A 91 -3.22 -15.11 13.50
C CYS A 91 -3.06 -13.69 14.11
N ILE A 92 -2.91 -12.68 13.25
CA ILE A 92 -2.73 -11.27 13.65
C ILE A 92 -3.99 -10.50 13.29
N LYS A 93 -4.44 -9.60 14.19
CA LYS A 93 -5.59 -8.73 13.95
C LYS A 93 -5.36 -7.84 12.72
N ARG A 94 -6.35 -7.74 11.83
CA ARG A 94 -6.28 -6.95 10.57
C ARG A 94 -5.84 -5.50 10.80
N GLY A 95 -6.31 -4.85 11.85
CA GLY A 95 -5.92 -3.49 12.19
C GLY A 95 -4.44 -3.34 12.58
N LEU A 96 -3.80 -4.40 13.11
CA LEU A 96 -2.35 -4.38 13.33
C LEU A 96 -1.57 -4.49 12.02
N VAL A 97 -2.06 -5.30 11.08
CA VAL A 97 -1.49 -5.37 9.72
C VAL A 97 -1.58 -3.99 9.05
N LEU A 98 -2.76 -3.36 9.12
CA LEU A 98 -2.97 -2.01 8.61
C LEU A 98 -2.04 -0.99 9.27
N LYS A 99 -1.83 -1.09 10.58
CA LYS A 99 -0.91 -0.22 11.31
C LYS A 99 0.54 -0.34 10.79
N GLN A 100 0.98 -1.55 10.42
CA GLN A 100 2.32 -1.74 9.85
C GLN A 100 2.45 -1.05 8.46
N ILE A 101 1.39 -1.09 7.65
CA ILE A 101 1.38 -0.40 6.34
C ILE A 101 1.53 1.11 6.50
N PHE A 102 0.89 1.71 7.53
CA PHE A 102 0.94 3.15 7.77
C PHE A 102 2.19 3.64 8.51
N ASN A 103 3.07 2.78 8.90
CA ASN A 103 4.31 3.02 9.65
C ASN A 103 4.22 2.76 11.16
N PRO A 104 4.88 1.68 11.63
CA PRO A 104 4.78 1.21 13.01
C PRO A 104 5.53 2.05 14.06
N HIS A 105 6.47 2.88 13.64
CA HIS A 105 7.43 3.49 14.56
C HIS A 105 7.17 4.94 14.91
N ASP A 106 6.11 5.56 14.38
CA ASP A 106 5.91 6.99 14.54
C ASP A 106 4.60 7.34 15.26
N LYS A 107 4.74 7.96 16.42
CA LYS A 107 3.62 8.53 17.19
C LYS A 107 2.89 9.66 16.41
N ASN A 108 3.56 10.23 15.41
CA ASN A 108 3.04 11.31 14.56
C ASN A 108 2.64 10.81 13.16
N SER A 109 2.31 9.52 13.02
CA SER A 109 1.97 8.93 11.72
C SER A 109 0.85 9.68 10.96
N ILE A 110 -0.14 10.21 11.66
CA ILE A 110 -1.20 11.02 11.06
C ILE A 110 -0.61 12.29 10.45
N LYS A 111 0.18 13.06 11.23
CA LYS A 111 0.78 14.30 10.76
C LYS A 111 1.71 14.06 9.57
N LYS A 112 2.51 13.00 9.60
CA LYS A 112 3.35 12.61 8.46
C LYS A 112 2.55 12.23 7.22
N VAL A 113 1.44 11.51 7.38
CA VAL A 113 0.57 11.16 6.25
C VAL A 113 -0.10 12.40 5.65
N GLU A 114 -0.48 13.39 6.49
CA GLU A 114 -0.99 14.68 6.03
C GLU A 114 0.09 15.52 5.33
N ASP A 115 1.34 15.48 5.83
CA ASP A 115 2.49 16.20 5.28
C ASP A 115 3.12 15.50 4.06
N LEU A 116 2.77 14.23 3.79
CA LEU A 116 3.24 13.49 2.64
C LEU A 116 2.79 14.18 1.35
N LYS A 117 3.66 15.00 0.82
CA LYS A 117 3.58 15.46 -0.57
C LYS A 117 3.88 14.27 -1.46
N ILE A 118 2.86 13.52 -1.80
CA ILE A 118 2.93 12.30 -2.63
C ILE A 118 3.81 12.49 -3.87
N TYR A 119 3.86 13.70 -4.39
CA TYR A 119 4.67 14.06 -5.56
C TYR A 119 6.18 13.94 -5.36
N ASP A 120 6.70 14.03 -4.12
CA ASP A 120 8.14 13.92 -3.88
C ASP A 120 8.64 12.48 -3.87
N PHE A 121 7.76 11.50 -3.62
CA PHE A 121 8.11 10.08 -3.74
C PHE A 121 8.35 9.64 -5.20
N TYR A 122 7.81 10.36 -6.17
CA TYR A 122 7.99 10.06 -7.60
C TYR A 122 9.13 10.84 -8.25
N LYS A 123 9.77 11.78 -7.55
CA LYS A 123 11.05 12.33 -7.98
C LYS A 123 12.12 11.26 -7.76
N MET A 124 12.22 10.34 -8.72
CA MET A 124 13.36 9.43 -8.74
C MET A 124 14.63 10.29 -8.85
N PRO A 125 15.62 10.08 -7.95
CA PRO A 125 16.92 10.69 -8.15
C PRO A 125 17.42 10.28 -9.54
N GLU A 126 18.06 11.20 -10.27
CA GLU A 126 18.75 10.86 -11.51
C GLU A 126 19.76 9.77 -11.17
N ILE A 127 19.45 8.55 -11.55
CA ILE A 127 20.35 7.42 -11.33
C ILE A 127 21.47 7.59 -12.34
N LYS A 128 22.61 8.09 -11.87
CA LYS A 128 23.86 8.00 -12.63
C LYS A 128 24.06 6.52 -12.97
N THR A 129 24.10 6.22 -14.26
CA THR A 129 24.27 4.86 -14.77
C THR A 129 25.44 4.21 -14.07
N CYS A 130 25.16 3.15 -13.29
CA CYS A 130 26.19 2.33 -12.70
C CYS A 130 27.11 1.82 -13.80
N SER A 131 28.42 1.73 -13.50
CA SER A 131 29.43 1.11 -14.35
C SER A 131 28.89 -0.15 -15.02
N GLN A 132 29.07 -0.25 -16.34
CA GLN A 132 28.61 -1.42 -17.11
C GLN A 132 29.30 -2.67 -16.56
N ILE A 133 28.56 -3.48 -15.82
CA ILE A 133 29.02 -4.79 -15.40
C ILE A 133 28.99 -5.68 -16.64
N SER A 134 30.15 -6.23 -16.99
CA SER A 134 30.25 -7.16 -18.12
C SER A 134 29.69 -8.51 -17.71
N LEU A 135 28.50 -8.85 -18.21
CA LEU A 135 27.91 -10.18 -18.02
C LEU A 135 28.50 -11.19 -18.99
N ASN A 136 28.69 -12.41 -18.54
CA ASN A 136 28.99 -13.53 -19.42
C ASN A 136 27.75 -13.98 -20.23
N ASP A 137 27.91 -14.85 -21.22
CA ASP A 137 26.84 -15.22 -22.15
C ASP A 137 25.64 -15.92 -21.45
N ASN A 138 25.93 -16.75 -20.44
CA ASN A 138 24.90 -17.40 -19.64
C ASN A 138 24.09 -16.38 -18.84
N GLN A 139 24.74 -15.43 -18.17
CA GLN A 139 24.14 -14.36 -17.42
C GLN A 139 23.30 -13.45 -18.34
N LYS A 140 23.82 -13.08 -19.52
CA LYS A 140 23.09 -12.33 -20.53
C LYS A 140 21.81 -13.04 -20.98
N THR A 141 21.88 -14.33 -21.19
CA THR A 141 20.75 -15.15 -21.60
C THR A 141 19.65 -15.15 -20.54
N VAL A 142 20.04 -15.32 -19.27
CA VAL A 142 19.10 -15.29 -18.15
C VAL A 142 18.49 -13.90 -17.97
N SER A 143 19.31 -12.84 -17.99
CA SER A 143 18.87 -11.46 -17.90
C SER A 143 17.81 -11.12 -18.97
N LYS A 144 18.06 -11.48 -20.24
CA LYS A 144 17.11 -11.29 -21.33
C LYS A 144 15.79 -12.03 -21.08
N LYS A 145 15.82 -13.26 -20.53
CA LYS A 145 14.60 -14.01 -20.17
C LYS A 145 13.78 -13.31 -19.09
N ILE A 146 14.43 -12.76 -18.07
CA ILE A 146 13.76 -11.99 -17.01
C ILE A 146 13.11 -10.75 -17.61
N ILE A 147 13.85 -9.94 -18.37
CA ILE A 147 13.34 -8.70 -18.98
C ILE A 147 12.18 -8.98 -19.93
N LYS A 148 12.25 -10.02 -20.75
CA LYS A 148 11.15 -10.39 -21.67
C LYS A 148 9.82 -10.61 -20.95
N ASN A 149 9.84 -11.10 -19.70
CA ASN A 149 8.61 -11.32 -18.94
C ASN A 149 7.96 -10.02 -18.45
N PHE A 150 8.72 -8.97 -18.19
CA PHE A 150 8.15 -7.67 -17.81
C PHE A 150 7.26 -7.07 -18.91
N THR A 151 7.54 -7.41 -20.17
CA THR A 151 6.75 -6.93 -21.31
C THR A 151 5.42 -7.69 -21.47
N GLN A 152 5.30 -8.90 -20.92
CA GLN A 152 4.13 -9.76 -21.09
C GLN A 152 2.99 -9.50 -20.08
N LYS A 153 3.14 -8.55 -19.13
CA LYS A 153 2.17 -8.22 -18.08
C LYS A 153 1.69 -9.43 -17.25
N LYS A 154 2.48 -10.51 -17.19
CA LYS A 154 2.18 -11.70 -16.40
C LYS A 154 3.13 -11.79 -15.21
N SER A 155 2.58 -12.09 -14.04
CA SER A 155 3.39 -12.42 -12.86
C SER A 155 4.12 -13.75 -13.11
N LYS A 156 5.43 -13.77 -12.88
CA LYS A 156 6.23 -14.98 -13.02
C LYS A 156 7.34 -15.02 -11.99
N THR A 157 7.52 -16.16 -11.38
CA THR A 157 8.64 -16.44 -10.46
C THR A 157 9.78 -17.09 -11.23
N PHE A 158 11.02 -16.62 -11.01
CA PHE A 158 12.24 -17.18 -11.54
C PHE A 158 13.07 -17.75 -10.40
N LEU A 159 13.52 -19.00 -10.54
CA LEU A 159 14.54 -19.57 -9.69
C LEU A 159 15.89 -19.40 -10.37
N LEU A 160 16.76 -18.55 -9.79
CA LEU A 160 18.12 -18.35 -10.25
C LEU A 160 19.06 -19.28 -9.45
N HIS A 161 19.39 -20.42 -10.04
CA HIS A 161 20.25 -21.41 -9.41
C HIS A 161 21.70 -21.21 -9.87
N GLY A 162 22.63 -21.29 -8.94
CA GLY A 162 24.09 -21.18 -9.19
C GLY A 162 24.91 -21.23 -7.90
N ILE A 163 26.16 -21.57 -7.99
CA ILE A 163 27.11 -21.61 -6.87
C ILE A 163 27.32 -20.20 -6.27
N ALA A 164 27.85 -20.12 -5.05
CA ALA A 164 28.22 -18.84 -4.45
C ALA A 164 29.28 -18.15 -5.33
N GLY A 165 29.19 -16.83 -5.50
CA GLY A 165 30.12 -16.07 -6.34
C GLY A 165 29.90 -16.19 -7.85
N SER A 166 28.86 -16.89 -8.34
CA SER A 166 28.62 -17.05 -9.80
C SER A 166 28.03 -15.81 -10.48
N GLY A 167 27.89 -14.68 -9.78
CA GLY A 167 27.33 -13.45 -10.35
C GLY A 167 25.82 -13.47 -10.50
N LYS A 168 25.10 -14.15 -9.60
CA LYS A 168 23.63 -14.16 -9.60
C LYS A 168 23.04 -12.76 -9.44
N THR A 169 23.66 -11.97 -8.58
CA THR A 169 23.23 -10.58 -8.31
C THR A 169 23.39 -9.71 -9.56
N GLU A 170 24.53 -9.80 -10.23
CA GLU A 170 24.83 -9.07 -11.44
C GLU A 170 23.84 -9.39 -12.57
N THR A 171 23.39 -10.64 -12.62
CA THR A 171 22.46 -11.13 -13.64
C THR A 171 21.13 -10.38 -13.64
N TYR A 172 20.61 -9.98 -12.46
CA TYR A 172 19.33 -9.25 -12.40
C TYR A 172 19.48 -7.73 -12.38
N PHE A 173 20.70 -7.16 -12.34
CA PHE A 173 20.89 -5.70 -12.41
C PHE A 173 20.35 -5.09 -13.71
N GLU A 174 20.46 -5.77 -14.85
CA GLU A 174 19.85 -5.30 -16.09
C GLU A 174 18.31 -5.23 -15.99
N ALA A 175 17.70 -6.19 -15.29
CA ALA A 175 16.27 -6.19 -15.04
C ALA A 175 15.86 -5.03 -14.12
N ILE A 176 16.68 -4.72 -13.09
CA ILE A 176 16.49 -3.56 -12.22
C ILE A 176 16.57 -2.27 -13.06
N ASN A 177 17.61 -2.11 -13.87
CA ASN A 177 17.76 -0.96 -14.75
C ASN A 177 16.57 -0.80 -15.71
N PHE A 178 16.08 -1.91 -16.26
CA PHE A 178 14.87 -1.90 -17.09
C PHE A 178 13.65 -1.39 -16.31
N CYS A 179 13.44 -1.85 -15.08
CA CYS A 179 12.34 -1.39 -14.25
C CYS A 179 12.45 0.11 -13.94
N ILE A 180 13.63 0.58 -13.56
CA ILE A 180 13.88 1.99 -13.24
C ILE A 180 13.65 2.89 -14.46
N LYS A 181 14.20 2.53 -15.63
CA LYS A 181 13.98 3.25 -16.89
C LYS A 181 12.51 3.34 -17.27
N ASN A 182 11.71 2.33 -16.89
CA ASN A 182 10.25 2.30 -17.11
C ASN A 182 9.46 2.88 -15.92
N LYS A 183 10.09 3.61 -15.00
CA LYS A 183 9.47 4.24 -13.82
C LYS A 183 8.72 3.24 -12.94
N LYS A 184 9.24 2.01 -12.82
CA LYS A 184 8.71 0.97 -11.94
C LYS A 184 9.54 0.86 -10.68
N GLN A 185 8.91 0.45 -9.60
CA GLN A 185 9.59 0.18 -8.33
C GLN A 185 10.23 -1.21 -8.35
N VAL A 186 11.35 -1.34 -7.63
CA VAL A 186 12.06 -2.60 -7.42
C VAL A 186 12.28 -2.75 -5.91
N LEU A 187 11.99 -3.93 -5.39
CA LEU A 187 12.32 -4.33 -4.03
C LEU A 187 13.41 -5.42 -4.09
N ILE A 188 14.49 -5.23 -3.33
CA ILE A 188 15.63 -6.18 -3.23
C ILE A 188 15.78 -6.58 -1.77
#